data_2592f5feccb23a9f8e5365f2da071c2c
#
_entry.id   2592f5feccb23a9f8e5365f2da071c2c
#
_cell.length_a   1.000
_cell.length_b   1.000
_cell.length_c   1.000
_cell.angle_alpha   90.00
_cell.angle_beta   90.00
_cell.angle_gamma   90.00
#
_symmetry.space_group_name_H-M   'P 1'
#
loop_
_entity.id
_entity.type
_entity.pdbx_description
1 polymer ?
#
loop_
_entity_poly.entity_id
_entity_poly.type
_entity_poly.pdbx_seq_one_letter_code
_entity_poly.pdbx_strand_id
1 'polypeptide(L)'
;MPTVVVRLERERARALVRAAFPRRKWKIVTTRSAEELEAVFRRVLVDAALIDLGAPDEDIWKSAAFAAEFPSTPFFALMPLRATDTPAVARCVALGFIDVIVDGIDDNGARDLVQPFAFSSRFRQALIEPPHTLALNTPLQKTAWEVIVAHSGRPVTTKELAKAVGLSREHLSRNFARPGAPNLKRVIDLVRLIAAAELAKNPGHDIRDIARILDFASSSHLAVTAQRIFGTRPASLARLRTTDLIDRFAQGRTRSRR
;
A
#
# COMPACT_ATOMS: atom_id res chain seq x y z
N MET A 1 -5.86 6.26 -6.79
CA MET A 1 -6.36 5.02 -7.44
C MET A 1 -5.44 3.88 -7.01
N PRO A 2 -5.97 2.73 -6.59
CA PRO A 2 -5.17 1.54 -6.34
C PRO A 2 -4.55 1.02 -7.64
N THR A 3 -3.37 0.42 -7.54
CA THR A 3 -2.58 -0.09 -8.67
C THR A 3 -2.53 -1.60 -8.62
N VAL A 4 -3.00 -2.27 -9.66
CA VAL A 4 -2.85 -3.72 -9.85
C VAL A 4 -1.79 -3.94 -10.92
N VAL A 5 -0.74 -4.69 -10.58
CA VAL A 5 0.25 -5.15 -11.56
C VAL A 5 -0.14 -6.54 -12.03
N VAL A 6 0.01 -6.77 -13.33
CA VAL A 6 -0.44 -8.04 -13.94
C VAL A 6 0.63 -8.58 -14.89
N ARG A 7 0.86 -9.90 -14.81
CA ARG A 7 1.66 -10.68 -15.74
C ARG A 7 0.74 -11.72 -16.39
N LEU A 8 0.29 -11.44 -17.61
CA LEU A 8 -0.77 -12.19 -18.28
C LEU A 8 -0.31 -12.68 -19.66
N GLU A 9 -0.41 -13.96 -19.91
CA GLU A 9 -0.11 -14.58 -21.21
C GLU A 9 -1.37 -14.88 -22.02
N ARG A 10 -2.41 -15.41 -21.36
CA ARG A 10 -3.61 -15.85 -22.05
C ARG A 10 -4.59 -14.69 -22.29
N GLU A 11 -5.24 -14.68 -23.45
CA GLU A 11 -6.26 -13.66 -23.77
C GLU A 11 -7.46 -13.74 -22.81
N ARG A 12 -7.83 -14.94 -22.35
CA ARG A 12 -8.87 -15.13 -21.34
C ARG A 12 -8.56 -14.40 -20.04
N ALA A 13 -7.33 -14.54 -19.53
CA ALA A 13 -6.89 -13.83 -18.33
C ALA A 13 -6.89 -12.30 -18.54
N ARG A 14 -6.47 -11.82 -19.73
CA ARG A 14 -6.55 -10.40 -20.09
C ARG A 14 -7.99 -9.88 -20.10
N ALA A 15 -8.92 -10.66 -20.64
CA ALA A 15 -10.34 -10.30 -20.70
C ALA A 15 -10.95 -10.22 -19.30
N LEU A 16 -10.66 -11.20 -18.42
CA LEU A 16 -11.09 -11.23 -17.02
C LEU A 16 -10.60 -9.98 -16.28
N VAL A 17 -9.30 -9.67 -16.36
CA VAL A 17 -8.73 -8.50 -15.68
C VAL A 17 -9.33 -7.19 -16.18
N ARG A 18 -9.54 -7.03 -17.48
CA ARG A 18 -10.20 -5.84 -18.06
C ARG A 18 -11.61 -5.65 -17.54
N ALA A 19 -12.37 -6.74 -17.37
CA ALA A 19 -13.74 -6.71 -16.87
C ALA A 19 -13.78 -6.42 -15.36
N ALA A 20 -12.93 -7.10 -14.56
CA ALA A 20 -12.92 -7.00 -13.11
C ALA A 20 -12.40 -5.65 -12.59
N PHE A 21 -11.43 -5.04 -13.29
CA PHE A 21 -10.72 -3.84 -12.83
C PHE A 21 -10.93 -2.65 -13.78
N PRO A 22 -12.07 -1.95 -13.73
CA PRO A 22 -12.35 -0.82 -14.62
C PRO A 22 -11.36 0.33 -14.42
N ARG A 23 -10.78 0.85 -15.52
CA ARG A 23 -9.72 1.89 -15.53
C ARG A 23 -10.10 3.20 -14.82
N ARG A 24 -11.38 3.47 -14.61
CA ARG A 24 -11.84 4.64 -13.84
C ARG A 24 -11.57 4.52 -12.33
N LYS A 25 -11.43 3.30 -11.81
CA LYS A 25 -11.27 3.00 -10.38
C LYS A 25 -9.91 2.37 -10.06
N TRP A 26 -9.27 1.72 -11.04
CA TRP A 26 -8.03 0.96 -10.89
C TRP A 26 -7.01 1.36 -11.93
N LYS A 27 -5.74 1.45 -11.53
CA LYS A 27 -4.62 1.54 -12.45
C LYS A 27 -4.08 0.13 -12.70
N ILE A 28 -4.20 -0.35 -13.94
CA ILE A 28 -3.62 -1.64 -14.34
C ILE A 28 -2.27 -1.37 -14.98
N VAL A 29 -1.24 -2.05 -14.50
CA VAL A 29 0.13 -2.04 -15.06
C VAL A 29 0.42 -3.45 -15.56
N THR A 30 0.51 -3.60 -16.87
CA THR A 30 0.85 -4.88 -17.51
C THR A 30 2.36 -5.00 -17.68
N THR A 31 2.91 -6.15 -17.33
CA THR A 31 4.32 -6.51 -17.49
C THR A 31 4.46 -7.73 -18.40
N ARG A 32 5.60 -7.83 -19.07
CA ARG A 32 5.87 -8.90 -20.06
C ARG A 32 7.02 -9.81 -19.62
N SER A 33 7.72 -9.47 -18.56
CA SER A 33 8.80 -10.28 -17.99
C SER A 33 8.89 -10.11 -16.49
N ALA A 34 9.64 -10.98 -15.83
CA ALA A 34 9.93 -10.89 -14.39
C ALA A 34 10.69 -9.60 -14.05
N GLU A 35 11.62 -9.16 -14.91
CA GLU A 35 12.39 -7.92 -14.73
C GLU A 35 11.50 -6.68 -14.81
N GLU A 36 10.53 -6.65 -15.74
CA GLU A 36 9.56 -5.55 -15.82
C GLU A 36 8.68 -5.52 -14.58
N LEU A 37 8.26 -6.69 -14.08
CA LEU A 37 7.48 -6.81 -12.86
C LEU A 37 8.25 -6.26 -11.66
N GLU A 38 9.49 -6.68 -11.47
CA GLU A 38 10.37 -6.18 -10.42
C GLU A 38 10.55 -4.66 -10.51
N ALA A 39 10.80 -4.14 -11.70
CA ALA A 39 10.96 -2.70 -11.92
C ALA A 39 9.70 -1.90 -11.52
N VAL A 40 8.51 -2.46 -11.70
CA VAL A 40 7.26 -1.84 -11.24
C VAL A 40 7.19 -1.82 -9.71
N PHE A 41 7.50 -2.94 -9.04
CA PHE A 41 7.52 -3.00 -7.57
C PHE A 41 8.48 -1.99 -6.95
N ARG A 42 9.63 -1.74 -7.58
CA ARG A 42 10.63 -0.76 -7.11
C ARG A 42 10.25 0.71 -7.35
N ARG A 43 9.17 1.00 -8.09
CA ARG A 43 8.83 2.37 -8.52
C ARG A 43 7.47 2.87 -8.06
N VAL A 44 6.49 1.98 -7.89
CA VAL A 44 5.12 2.36 -7.57
C VAL A 44 4.57 1.54 -6.43
N LEU A 45 3.65 2.12 -5.67
CA LEU A 45 2.90 1.38 -4.67
C LEU A 45 1.94 0.43 -5.38
N VAL A 46 2.22 -0.86 -5.30
CA VAL A 46 1.39 -1.94 -5.86
C VAL A 46 0.38 -2.38 -4.82
N ASP A 47 -0.89 -2.33 -5.17
CA ASP A 47 -2.00 -2.75 -4.30
C ASP A 47 -2.26 -4.25 -4.35
N ALA A 48 -2.09 -4.88 -5.52
CA ALA A 48 -2.16 -6.33 -5.72
C ALA A 48 -1.40 -6.74 -6.98
N ALA A 49 -0.97 -7.99 -7.04
CA ALA A 49 -0.35 -8.62 -8.20
C ALA A 49 -1.17 -9.81 -8.67
N LEU A 50 -1.42 -9.91 -9.98
CA LEU A 50 -2.11 -11.04 -10.60
C LEU A 50 -1.17 -11.70 -11.61
N ILE A 51 -0.90 -12.99 -11.42
CA ILE A 51 0.01 -13.79 -12.25
C ILE A 51 -0.78 -14.89 -12.96
N ASP A 52 -0.68 -14.92 -14.29
CA ASP A 52 -1.35 -15.92 -15.12
C ASP A 52 -0.55 -17.24 -15.11
N LEU A 53 -1.04 -18.21 -14.37
CA LEU A 53 -0.46 -19.54 -14.24
C LEU A 53 -1.21 -20.62 -15.02
N GLY A 54 -2.10 -20.22 -15.93
CA GLY A 54 -2.84 -21.18 -16.76
C GLY A 54 -2.02 -21.86 -17.87
N ALA A 55 -0.86 -21.31 -18.20
CA ALA A 55 0.16 -21.89 -19.10
C ALA A 55 1.53 -21.33 -18.73
N PRO A 56 2.06 -21.67 -17.53
CA PRO A 56 3.26 -21.02 -17.01
C PRO A 56 4.54 -21.57 -17.66
N ASP A 57 5.42 -20.65 -18.05
CA ASP A 57 6.80 -20.92 -18.37
C ASP A 57 7.73 -20.60 -17.18
N GLU A 58 9.05 -20.68 -17.41
CA GLU A 58 10.02 -20.38 -16.37
C GLU A 58 10.00 -18.91 -15.94
N ASP A 59 9.77 -17.97 -16.85
CA ASP A 59 9.74 -16.54 -16.55
C ASP A 59 8.49 -16.16 -15.73
N ILE A 60 7.35 -16.79 -16.02
CA ILE A 60 6.14 -16.61 -15.21
C ILE A 60 6.37 -17.12 -13.77
N TRP A 61 7.07 -18.24 -13.61
CA TRP A 61 7.42 -18.75 -12.27
C TRP A 61 8.44 -17.87 -11.55
N LYS A 62 9.39 -17.22 -12.26
CA LYS A 62 10.24 -16.16 -11.68
C LYS A 62 9.39 -14.98 -11.21
N SER A 63 8.41 -14.55 -12.00
CA SER A 63 7.46 -13.51 -11.63
C SER A 63 6.63 -13.90 -10.38
N ALA A 64 6.19 -15.16 -10.30
CA ALA A 64 5.45 -15.67 -9.15
C ALA A 64 6.29 -15.69 -7.86
N ALA A 65 7.61 -15.96 -7.97
CA ALA A 65 8.51 -15.99 -6.82
C ALA A 65 8.62 -14.64 -6.08
N PHE A 66 8.33 -13.52 -6.73
CA PHE A 66 8.29 -12.21 -6.07
C PHE A 66 7.24 -12.12 -4.95
N ALA A 67 6.27 -13.03 -4.87
CA ALA A 67 5.36 -13.08 -3.73
C ALA A 67 6.10 -13.24 -2.39
N ALA A 68 7.20 -14.00 -2.36
CA ALA A 68 8.03 -14.16 -1.18
C ALA A 68 8.89 -12.92 -0.87
N GLU A 69 9.24 -12.11 -1.90
CA GLU A 69 10.02 -10.89 -1.73
C GLU A 69 9.18 -9.67 -1.35
N PHE A 70 7.88 -9.68 -1.70
CA PHE A 70 6.95 -8.57 -1.47
C PHE A 70 5.71 -8.99 -0.66
N PRO A 71 5.86 -9.57 0.55
CA PRO A 71 4.75 -10.12 1.34
C PRO A 71 3.71 -9.08 1.78
N SER A 72 4.02 -7.79 1.75
CA SER A 72 3.01 -6.75 2.01
C SER A 72 2.08 -6.50 0.82
N THR A 73 2.39 -7.03 -0.36
CA THR A 73 1.53 -6.99 -1.54
C THR A 73 0.87 -8.36 -1.74
N PRO A 74 -0.46 -8.45 -1.83
CA PRO A 74 -1.15 -9.72 -2.10
C PRO A 74 -0.94 -10.17 -3.54
N PHE A 75 -0.55 -11.42 -3.72
CA PHE A 75 -0.44 -12.08 -5.01
C PHE A 75 -1.61 -13.04 -5.21
N PHE A 76 -2.18 -13.04 -6.42
CA PHE A 76 -3.24 -13.92 -6.85
C PHE A 76 -2.82 -14.66 -8.13
N ALA A 77 -3.10 -15.95 -8.20
CA ALA A 77 -2.91 -16.73 -9.41
C ALA A 77 -4.18 -16.66 -10.27
N LEU A 78 -4.01 -16.62 -11.59
CA LEU A 78 -5.09 -16.75 -12.56
C LEU A 78 -4.88 -18.07 -13.30
N MET A 79 -5.83 -18.99 -13.26
CA MET A 79 -5.73 -20.28 -13.97
C MET A 79 -7.11 -20.91 -14.21
N PRO A 80 -7.23 -21.83 -15.21
CA PRO A 80 -8.48 -22.55 -15.45
C PRO A 80 -8.81 -23.59 -14.37
N LEU A 81 -7.88 -23.93 -13.50
CA LEU A 81 -7.95 -24.94 -12.44
C LEU A 81 -8.43 -26.33 -12.93
N ARG A 82 -7.46 -27.11 -13.39
CA ARG A 82 -7.64 -28.52 -13.78
C ARG A 82 -7.07 -29.44 -12.71
N ALA A 83 -7.44 -30.70 -12.72
CA ALA A 83 -6.87 -31.70 -11.80
C ALA A 83 -5.32 -31.79 -11.90
N THR A 84 -4.77 -31.52 -13.08
CA THR A 84 -3.32 -31.46 -13.35
C THR A 84 -2.62 -30.25 -12.74
N ASP A 85 -3.36 -29.24 -12.30
CA ASP A 85 -2.78 -27.98 -11.81
C ASP A 85 -2.46 -28.01 -10.29
N THR A 86 -2.77 -29.14 -9.61
CA THR A 86 -2.49 -29.34 -8.18
C THR A 86 -1.06 -28.96 -7.77
N PRO A 87 0.01 -29.36 -8.50
CA PRO A 87 1.38 -28.94 -8.16
C PRO A 87 1.60 -27.43 -8.27
N ALA A 88 0.97 -26.79 -9.24
CA ALA A 88 1.04 -25.32 -9.40
C ALA A 88 0.35 -24.60 -8.24
N VAL A 89 -0.83 -25.08 -7.82
CA VAL A 89 -1.54 -24.54 -6.65
C VAL A 89 -0.69 -24.70 -5.38
N ALA A 90 -0.14 -25.89 -5.15
CA ALA A 90 0.74 -26.14 -4.00
C ALA A 90 1.96 -25.20 -3.99
N ARG A 91 2.54 -24.93 -5.15
CA ARG A 91 3.64 -23.96 -5.29
C ARG A 91 3.21 -22.54 -5.00
N CYS A 92 2.01 -22.11 -5.43
CA CYS A 92 1.43 -20.81 -5.09
C CYS A 92 1.29 -20.64 -3.59
N VAL A 93 0.76 -21.65 -2.90
CA VAL A 93 0.63 -21.65 -1.43
C VAL A 93 2.00 -21.50 -0.76
N ALA A 94 3.00 -22.27 -1.21
CA ALA A 94 4.37 -22.20 -0.70
C ALA A 94 5.04 -20.85 -0.92
N LEU A 95 4.69 -20.12 -2.00
CA LEU A 95 5.18 -18.78 -2.31
C LEU A 95 4.41 -17.67 -1.57
N GLY A 96 3.31 -17.99 -0.87
CA GLY A 96 2.52 -17.03 -0.12
C GLY A 96 1.45 -16.29 -0.95
N PHE A 97 0.99 -16.87 -2.04
CA PHE A 97 -0.19 -16.35 -2.76
C PHE A 97 -1.42 -16.35 -1.83
N ILE A 98 -2.26 -15.33 -1.98
CA ILE A 98 -3.47 -15.19 -1.16
C ILE A 98 -4.54 -16.17 -1.64
N ASP A 99 -4.73 -16.28 -2.97
CA ASP A 99 -5.78 -17.11 -3.56
C ASP A 99 -5.52 -17.40 -5.03
N VAL A 100 -6.34 -18.28 -5.59
CA VAL A 100 -6.40 -18.62 -7.01
C VAL A 100 -7.75 -18.14 -7.56
N ILE A 101 -7.70 -17.27 -8.57
CA ILE A 101 -8.87 -16.81 -9.33
C ILE A 101 -9.05 -17.77 -10.49
N VAL A 102 -10.17 -18.47 -10.50
CA VAL A 102 -10.45 -19.54 -11.46
C VAL A 102 -11.21 -18.99 -12.67
N ASP A 103 -10.61 -19.13 -13.85
CA ASP A 103 -11.20 -18.71 -15.11
C ASP A 103 -12.59 -19.37 -15.33
N GLY A 104 -13.60 -18.57 -15.63
CA GLY A 104 -14.96 -19.02 -15.89
C GLY A 104 -15.82 -19.23 -14.64
N ILE A 105 -15.22 -19.30 -13.44
CA ILE A 105 -15.94 -19.38 -12.18
C ILE A 105 -15.96 -18.00 -11.51
N ASP A 106 -14.78 -17.38 -11.37
CA ASP A 106 -14.62 -16.12 -10.65
C ASP A 106 -14.68 -14.87 -11.54
N ASP A 107 -15.03 -15.02 -12.82
CA ASP A 107 -15.01 -13.91 -13.79
C ASP A 107 -15.76 -12.66 -13.31
N ASN A 108 -16.90 -12.84 -12.64
CA ASN A 108 -17.71 -11.73 -12.12
C ASN A 108 -17.31 -11.30 -10.70
N GLY A 109 -16.60 -12.15 -9.96
CA GLY A 109 -16.21 -11.94 -8.54
C GLY A 109 -14.75 -11.58 -8.33
N ALA A 110 -13.90 -11.65 -9.34
CA ALA A 110 -12.44 -11.50 -9.21
C ALA A 110 -12.03 -10.21 -8.50
N ARG A 111 -12.70 -9.09 -8.75
CA ARG A 111 -12.44 -7.83 -8.05
C ARG A 111 -12.76 -7.94 -6.57
N ASP A 112 -13.88 -8.58 -6.22
CA ASP A 112 -14.35 -8.66 -4.83
C ASP A 112 -13.49 -9.64 -4.02
N LEU A 113 -12.82 -10.59 -4.68
CA LEU A 113 -11.78 -11.43 -4.10
C LEU A 113 -10.48 -10.63 -3.84
N VAL A 114 -10.09 -9.75 -4.74
CA VAL A 114 -8.81 -9.01 -4.65
C VAL A 114 -8.91 -7.77 -3.76
N GLN A 115 -10.02 -7.02 -3.85
CA GLN A 115 -10.15 -5.70 -3.25
C GLN A 115 -9.94 -5.67 -1.71
N PRO A 116 -10.43 -6.62 -0.90
CA PRO A 116 -10.22 -6.61 0.56
C PRO A 116 -8.74 -6.74 0.93
N PHE A 117 -7.97 -7.49 0.15
CA PHE A 117 -6.56 -7.75 0.40
C PHE A 117 -5.62 -6.68 -0.18
N ALA A 118 -6.10 -5.84 -1.09
CA ALA A 118 -5.32 -4.77 -1.68
C ALA A 118 -4.63 -3.92 -0.60
N PHE A 119 -3.35 -3.53 -0.82
CA PHE A 119 -2.56 -2.77 0.15
C PHE A 119 -3.32 -1.55 0.69
N SER A 120 -3.89 -0.72 -0.20
CA SER A 120 -4.65 0.46 0.20
C SER A 120 -5.92 0.14 0.99
N SER A 121 -6.57 -0.99 0.74
CA SER A 121 -7.75 -1.42 1.50
C SER A 121 -7.37 -1.85 2.91
N ARG A 122 -6.37 -2.71 3.06
CA ARG A 122 -5.85 -3.14 4.38
C ARG A 122 -5.28 -1.97 5.18
N PHE A 123 -4.52 -1.09 4.51
CA PHE A 123 -3.94 0.10 5.14
C PHE A 123 -5.03 1.01 5.70
N ARG A 124 -6.09 1.26 4.91
CA ARG A 124 -7.24 2.06 5.34
C ARG A 124 -8.01 1.39 6.47
N GLN A 125 -8.23 0.09 6.39
CA GLN A 125 -8.93 -0.65 7.44
C GLN A 125 -8.16 -0.63 8.76
N ALA A 126 -6.83 -0.76 8.72
CA ALA A 126 -5.98 -0.70 9.91
C ALA A 126 -5.95 0.68 10.58
N LEU A 127 -6.27 1.75 9.84
CA LEU A 127 -6.25 3.14 10.29
C LEU A 127 -7.63 3.80 10.14
N ILE A 128 -8.71 3.01 10.17
CA ILE A 128 -10.08 3.51 9.94
C ILE A 128 -10.48 4.59 10.93
N GLU A 129 -10.08 4.44 12.19
CA GLU A 129 -10.28 5.44 13.23
C GLU A 129 -8.94 6.08 13.62
N PRO A 130 -8.91 7.40 13.86
CA PRO A 130 -7.70 8.03 14.37
C PRO A 130 -7.41 7.49 15.77
N PRO A 131 -6.15 7.07 16.06
CA PRO A 131 -5.77 6.63 17.39
C PRO A 131 -6.09 7.68 18.47
N HIS A 132 -6.65 7.29 19.59
CA HIS A 132 -7.02 8.19 20.70
C HIS A 132 -5.84 9.04 21.18
N THR A 133 -4.63 8.51 21.14
CA THR A 133 -3.40 9.20 21.50
C THR A 133 -3.11 10.44 20.62
N LEU A 134 -3.71 10.54 19.43
CA LEU A 134 -3.57 11.69 18.55
C LEU A 134 -4.50 12.85 18.93
N ALA A 135 -5.53 12.60 19.74
CA ALA A 135 -6.55 13.58 20.14
C ALA A 135 -7.21 14.32 18.94
N LEU A 136 -7.49 13.58 17.87
CA LEU A 136 -8.22 14.08 16.70
C LEU A 136 -9.73 13.93 16.92
N ASN A 137 -10.31 14.82 17.74
CA ASN A 137 -11.66 14.64 18.28
C ASN A 137 -12.73 15.44 17.51
N THR A 138 -12.35 16.44 16.69
CA THR A 138 -13.32 17.22 15.94
C THR A 138 -13.73 16.55 14.63
N PRO A 139 -14.95 16.81 14.09
CA PRO A 139 -15.36 16.29 12.79
C PRO A 139 -14.36 16.64 11.68
N LEU A 140 -13.85 17.88 11.66
CA LEU A 140 -12.83 18.32 10.70
C LEU A 140 -11.56 17.47 10.76
N GLN A 141 -11.06 17.17 11.98
CA GLN A 141 -9.86 16.37 12.17
C GLN A 141 -10.07 14.93 11.70
N LYS A 142 -11.25 14.33 11.99
CA LYS A 142 -11.61 13.00 11.55
C LYS A 142 -11.72 12.91 10.02
N THR A 143 -12.42 13.83 9.38
CA THR A 143 -12.51 13.87 7.91
C THR A 143 -11.14 14.08 7.26
N ALA A 144 -10.30 14.97 7.81
CA ALA A 144 -8.94 15.14 7.30
C ALA A 144 -8.09 13.86 7.49
N TRP A 145 -8.24 13.14 8.61
CA TRP A 145 -7.61 11.84 8.84
C TRP A 145 -8.02 10.82 7.79
N GLU A 146 -9.32 10.66 7.54
CA GLU A 146 -9.86 9.75 6.52
C GLU A 146 -9.25 10.03 5.14
N VAL A 147 -9.18 11.31 4.75
CA VAL A 147 -8.57 11.70 3.46
C VAL A 147 -7.08 11.37 3.43
N ILE A 148 -6.31 11.63 4.50
CA ILE A 148 -4.88 11.31 4.57
C ILE A 148 -4.66 9.79 4.45
N VAL A 149 -5.42 9.00 5.20
CA VAL A 149 -5.34 7.53 5.21
C VAL A 149 -5.74 6.95 3.85
N ALA A 150 -6.74 7.53 3.18
CA ALA A 150 -7.16 7.11 1.83
C ALA A 150 -6.04 7.24 0.78
N HIS A 151 -5.03 8.08 1.00
CA HIS A 151 -3.85 8.17 0.15
C HIS A 151 -2.85 7.03 0.37
N SER A 152 -3.01 6.22 1.42
CA SER A 152 -2.20 5.02 1.71
C SER A 152 -0.69 5.31 1.70
N GLY A 153 -0.28 6.44 2.31
CA GLY A 153 1.11 6.88 2.36
C GLY A 153 1.61 7.65 1.12
N ARG A 154 0.84 7.69 0.03
CA ARG A 154 1.15 8.58 -1.10
C ARG A 154 1.06 10.05 -0.65
N PRO A 155 1.82 10.96 -1.26
CA PRO A 155 1.80 12.36 -0.85
C PRO A 155 0.39 12.95 -0.99
N VAL A 156 0.03 13.75 -0.01
CA VAL A 156 -1.14 14.61 -0.02
C VAL A 156 -0.74 15.99 0.47
N THR A 157 -1.08 17.01 -0.29
CA THR A 157 -0.78 18.39 0.07
C THR A 157 -1.86 18.97 0.98
N THR A 158 -1.48 19.97 1.80
CA THR A 158 -2.46 20.71 2.60
C THR A 158 -3.51 21.43 1.74
N LYS A 159 -3.18 21.76 0.48
CA LYS A 159 -4.10 22.36 -0.49
C LYS A 159 -5.16 21.33 -0.94
N GLU A 160 -4.74 20.11 -1.24
CA GLU A 160 -5.67 19.02 -1.60
C GLU A 160 -6.60 18.66 -0.44
N LEU A 161 -6.04 18.56 0.77
CA LEU A 161 -6.83 18.34 1.98
C LEU A 161 -7.83 19.45 2.23
N ALA A 162 -7.42 20.71 2.11
CA ALA A 162 -8.30 21.86 2.28
C ALA A 162 -9.46 21.84 1.28
N LYS A 163 -9.16 21.52 0.01
CA LYS A 163 -10.19 21.32 -1.02
C LYS A 163 -11.16 20.18 -0.67
N ALA A 164 -10.65 19.06 -0.19
CA ALA A 164 -11.45 17.89 0.17
C ALA A 164 -12.41 18.15 1.34
N VAL A 165 -12.03 19.03 2.29
CA VAL A 165 -12.87 19.41 3.45
C VAL A 165 -13.62 20.75 3.25
N GLY A 166 -13.57 21.35 2.06
CA GLY A 166 -14.29 22.57 1.73
C GLY A 166 -13.77 23.84 2.43
N LEU A 167 -12.48 23.91 2.76
CA LEU A 167 -11.87 25.03 3.50
C LEU A 167 -10.69 25.65 2.73
N SER A 168 -10.26 26.85 3.15
CA SER A 168 -8.96 27.40 2.76
C SER A 168 -7.83 26.66 3.49
N ARG A 169 -6.61 26.67 2.90
CA ARG A 169 -5.44 26.04 3.51
C ARG A 169 -5.12 26.59 4.90
N GLU A 170 -5.22 27.90 5.05
CA GLU A 170 -4.96 28.63 6.29
C GLU A 170 -5.99 28.26 7.37
N HIS A 171 -7.27 28.21 6.97
CA HIS A 171 -8.37 27.84 7.86
C HIS A 171 -8.24 26.38 8.32
N LEU A 172 -7.96 25.45 7.41
CA LEU A 172 -7.70 24.05 7.76
C LEU A 172 -6.54 23.93 8.75
N SER A 173 -5.39 24.54 8.46
CA SER A 173 -4.19 24.43 9.31
C SER A 173 -4.44 25.00 10.71
N ARG A 174 -5.14 26.12 10.83
CA ARG A 174 -5.46 26.74 12.11
C ARG A 174 -6.45 25.90 12.93
N ASN A 175 -7.51 25.40 12.31
CA ASN A 175 -8.53 24.63 13.02
C ASN A 175 -8.12 23.20 13.32
N PHE A 176 -7.23 22.62 12.50
CA PHE A 176 -6.71 21.28 12.75
C PHE A 176 -5.82 21.24 14.01
N ALA A 177 -4.98 22.25 14.22
CA ALA A 177 -4.02 22.31 15.32
C ALA A 177 -4.63 22.82 16.65
N ARG A 178 -5.90 22.52 16.93
CA ARG A 178 -6.54 22.89 18.21
C ARG A 178 -5.90 22.21 19.41
N PRO A 179 -6.08 22.72 20.65
CA PRO A 179 -5.41 22.23 21.84
C PRO A 179 -5.45 20.72 21.98
N GLY A 180 -4.29 20.10 22.13
CA GLY A 180 -4.15 18.66 22.28
C GLY A 180 -3.84 17.89 20.99
N ALA A 181 -4.19 18.37 19.80
CA ALA A 181 -3.91 17.69 18.53
C ALA A 181 -2.49 18.02 17.99
N PRO A 182 -1.85 17.11 17.23
CA PRO A 182 -0.64 17.41 16.47
C PRO A 182 -0.96 18.37 15.31
N ASN A 183 0.05 19.08 14.79
CA ASN A 183 -0.17 19.85 13.58
C ASN A 183 -0.39 18.92 12.38
N LEU A 184 -1.14 19.43 11.38
CA LEU A 184 -1.56 18.66 10.21
C LEU A 184 -0.39 18.01 9.45
N LYS A 185 0.72 18.75 9.28
CA LYS A 185 1.91 18.22 8.58
C LYS A 185 2.52 17.01 9.31
N ARG A 186 2.57 17.04 10.64
CA ARG A 186 3.06 15.89 11.42
C ARG A 186 2.16 14.67 11.27
N VAL A 187 0.83 14.86 11.15
CA VAL A 187 -0.11 13.75 10.91
C VAL A 187 0.07 13.16 9.51
N ILE A 188 0.27 14.00 8.49
CA ILE A 188 0.60 13.54 7.15
C ILE A 188 1.89 12.73 7.16
N ASP A 189 2.96 13.25 7.79
CA ASP A 189 4.24 12.56 7.90
C ASP A 189 4.11 11.23 8.67
N LEU A 190 3.30 11.18 9.74
CA LEU A 190 3.00 9.95 10.48
C LEU A 190 2.43 8.87 9.56
N VAL A 191 1.35 9.17 8.84
CA VAL A 191 0.68 8.19 7.97
C VAL A 191 1.61 7.74 6.83
N ARG A 192 2.39 8.65 6.24
CA ARG A 192 3.40 8.30 5.23
C ARG A 192 4.48 7.37 5.77
N LEU A 193 4.93 7.60 6.99
CA LEU A 193 5.96 6.76 7.61
C LEU A 193 5.41 5.40 8.09
N ILE A 194 4.13 5.31 8.44
CA ILE A 194 3.47 4.01 8.67
C ILE A 194 3.46 3.19 7.37
N ALA A 195 3.12 3.81 6.23
CA ALA A 195 3.22 3.13 4.94
C ALA A 195 4.66 2.74 4.60
N ALA A 196 5.65 3.59 4.90
CA ALA A 196 7.06 3.26 4.71
C ALA A 196 7.48 2.05 5.56
N ALA A 197 6.98 1.94 6.78
CA ALA A 197 7.24 0.79 7.66
C ALA A 197 6.62 -0.51 7.11
N GLU A 198 5.40 -0.44 6.56
CA GLU A 198 4.79 -1.60 5.92
C GLU A 198 5.55 -2.05 4.67
N LEU A 199 6.00 -1.11 3.84
CA LEU A 199 6.83 -1.43 2.67
C LEU A 199 8.23 -1.95 3.05
N ALA A 200 8.79 -1.49 4.17
CA ALA A 200 10.09 -1.97 4.66
C ALA A 200 10.07 -3.43 5.14
N LYS A 201 8.91 -4.03 5.33
CA LYS A 201 8.76 -5.47 5.61
C LYS A 201 9.02 -6.34 4.39
N ASN A 202 9.06 -5.77 3.19
CA ASN A 202 9.35 -6.48 1.95
C ASN A 202 10.87 -6.61 1.76
N PRO A 203 11.45 -7.83 1.77
CA PRO A 203 12.88 -8.03 1.50
C PRO A 203 13.33 -7.46 0.14
N GLY A 204 12.44 -7.46 -0.86
CA GLY A 204 12.71 -6.94 -2.19
C GLY A 204 12.83 -5.41 -2.28
N HIS A 205 12.49 -4.64 -1.24
CA HIS A 205 12.62 -3.18 -1.23
C HIS A 205 13.85 -2.72 -0.46
N ASP A 206 14.63 -1.85 -1.07
CA ASP A 206 15.59 -1.02 -0.34
C ASP A 206 14.97 0.32 0.10
N ILE A 207 15.71 1.10 0.90
CA ILE A 207 15.24 2.41 1.40
C ILE A 207 15.04 3.44 0.29
N ARG A 208 15.77 3.31 -0.84
CA ARG A 208 15.65 4.21 -2.00
C ARG A 208 14.36 3.91 -2.76
N ASP A 209 14.01 2.63 -2.88
CA ASP A 209 12.75 2.20 -3.47
C ASP A 209 11.56 2.72 -2.67
N ILE A 210 11.58 2.54 -1.35
CA ILE A 210 10.51 3.03 -0.45
C ILE A 210 10.38 4.56 -0.57
N ALA A 211 11.50 5.29 -0.58
CA ALA A 211 11.48 6.73 -0.75
C ALA A 211 10.86 7.14 -2.09
N ARG A 212 11.18 6.42 -3.17
CA ARG A 212 10.63 6.66 -4.51
C ARG A 212 9.14 6.32 -4.58
N ILE A 213 8.74 5.16 -4.08
CA ILE A 213 7.34 4.67 -4.07
C ILE A 213 6.42 5.66 -3.35
N LEU A 214 6.88 6.21 -2.23
CA LEU A 214 6.11 7.14 -1.40
C LEU A 214 6.41 8.62 -1.71
N ASP A 215 7.16 8.88 -2.79
CA ASP A 215 7.48 10.23 -3.28
C ASP A 215 8.12 11.12 -2.18
N PHE A 216 9.08 10.56 -1.42
CA PHE A 216 10.02 11.37 -0.64
C PHE A 216 11.08 11.96 -1.56
N ALA A 217 11.53 13.17 -1.29
CA ALA A 217 12.54 13.85 -2.11
C ALA A 217 13.86 13.05 -2.23
N SER A 218 14.17 12.23 -1.21
CA SER A 218 15.32 11.31 -1.21
C SER A 218 15.20 10.30 -0.07
N SER A 219 16.02 9.24 -0.10
CA SER A 219 16.17 8.32 1.04
C SER A 219 16.68 9.04 2.32
N SER A 220 17.52 10.07 2.18
CA SER A 220 17.95 10.91 3.29
C SER A 220 16.79 11.72 3.88
N HIS A 221 15.90 12.25 3.04
CA HIS A 221 14.69 12.94 3.51
C HIS A 221 13.75 12.00 4.27
N LEU A 222 13.55 10.77 3.78
CA LEU A 222 12.82 9.74 4.52
C LEU A 222 13.47 9.46 5.88
N ALA A 223 14.82 9.32 5.94
CA ALA A 223 15.55 9.04 7.15
C ALA A 223 15.42 10.17 8.19
N VAL A 224 15.60 11.42 7.77
CA VAL A 224 15.43 12.61 8.65
C VAL A 224 13.99 12.70 9.15
N THR A 225 13.00 12.40 8.29
CA THR A 225 11.60 12.44 8.69
C THR A 225 11.29 11.34 9.71
N ALA A 226 11.78 10.10 9.50
CA ALA A 226 11.61 9.00 10.45
C ALA A 226 12.26 9.30 11.81
N GLN A 227 13.48 9.86 11.80
CA GLN A 227 14.16 10.28 13.02
C GLN A 227 13.38 11.38 13.77
N ARG A 228 12.86 12.37 13.05
CA ARG A 228 12.08 13.47 13.63
C ARG A 228 10.74 13.01 14.21
N ILE A 229 10.06 12.09 13.54
CA ILE A 229 8.69 11.67 13.90
C ILE A 229 8.70 10.54 14.94
N PHE A 230 9.58 9.55 14.78
CA PHE A 230 9.61 8.33 15.61
C PHE A 230 10.87 8.18 16.46
N GLY A 231 11.88 9.05 16.30
CA GLY A 231 13.16 8.91 16.99
C GLY A 231 13.95 7.66 16.56
N THR A 232 13.71 7.14 15.33
CA THR A 232 14.31 5.89 14.86
C THR A 232 14.86 6.00 13.45
N ARG A 233 15.81 5.10 13.11
CA ARG A 233 16.38 5.01 11.76
C ARG A 233 15.47 4.18 10.83
N PRO A 234 15.47 4.44 9.52
CA PRO A 234 14.67 3.69 8.55
C PRO A 234 14.85 2.18 8.60
N ALA A 235 16.08 1.70 8.82
CA ALA A 235 16.38 0.26 8.93
C ALA A 235 15.62 -0.44 10.07
N SER A 236 15.16 0.30 11.06
CA SER A 236 14.39 -0.26 12.18
C SER A 236 12.88 -0.27 11.90
N LEU A 237 12.40 0.42 10.85
CA LEU A 237 10.96 0.54 10.57
C LEU A 237 10.30 -0.83 10.31
N ALA A 238 10.98 -1.73 9.60
CA ALA A 238 10.48 -3.07 9.30
C ALA A 238 10.11 -3.90 10.53
N ARG A 239 10.73 -3.61 11.68
CA ARG A 239 10.54 -4.34 12.95
C ARG A 239 9.45 -3.75 13.82
N LEU A 240 8.91 -2.57 13.47
CA LEU A 240 7.93 -1.85 14.28
C LEU A 240 6.52 -2.12 13.75
N ARG A 241 5.60 -2.39 14.67
CA ARG A 241 4.17 -2.46 14.35
C ARG A 241 3.59 -1.05 14.27
N THR A 242 2.47 -0.92 13.58
CA THR A 242 1.75 0.36 13.47
C THR A 242 1.46 0.98 14.85
N THR A 243 1.10 0.16 15.84
CA THR A 243 0.89 0.60 17.24
C THR A 243 2.16 1.21 17.84
N ASP A 244 3.32 0.54 17.67
CA ASP A 244 4.60 1.02 18.20
C ASP A 244 4.99 2.38 17.59
N LEU A 245 4.68 2.59 16.30
CA LEU A 245 4.93 3.85 15.59
C LEU A 245 4.02 4.98 16.13
N ILE A 246 2.75 4.68 16.37
CA ILE A 246 1.78 5.62 16.93
C ILE A 246 2.19 6.03 18.35
N ASP A 247 2.61 5.08 19.18
CA ASP A 247 3.07 5.35 20.55
C ASP A 247 4.33 6.22 20.58
N ARG A 248 5.32 5.92 19.73
CA ARG A 248 6.52 6.75 19.56
C ARG A 248 6.19 8.17 19.11
N PHE A 249 5.26 8.30 18.17
CA PHE A 249 4.77 9.60 17.72
C PHE A 249 4.14 10.40 18.88
N ALA A 250 3.31 9.77 19.70
CA ALA A 250 2.67 10.39 20.86
C ALA A 250 3.69 10.82 21.92
N GLN A 251 4.70 9.97 22.22
CA GLN A 251 5.80 10.28 23.16
C GLN A 251 6.69 11.45 22.68
N GLY A 252 6.96 11.55 21.37
CA GLY A 252 7.73 12.66 20.78
C GLY A 252 7.05 14.02 20.93
N ARG A 253 5.72 14.08 21.14
CA ARG A 253 4.98 15.32 21.46
C ARG A 253 5.32 15.88 22.84
N THR A 254 5.58 15.02 23.80
CA THR A 254 5.88 15.41 25.18
C THR A 254 7.27 16.05 25.29
N ARG A 255 8.24 15.66 24.44
CA ARG A 255 9.60 16.19 24.43
C ARG A 255 9.74 17.54 23.74
N SER A 256 8.82 17.92 22.83
CA SER A 256 8.85 19.21 22.12
C SER A 256 8.20 20.37 22.89
N ARG A 257 7.70 20.12 24.09
CA ARG A 257 7.03 21.13 24.96
C ARG A 257 7.85 21.51 26.20
N ARG A 258 9.12 21.05 26.28
CA ARG A 258 10.07 21.47 27.33
C ARG A 258 11.12 22.38 26.78
#